data_9c0fe0aaf9365c0c6fdfa57b7d2e7188
#
_entry.id   9c0fe0aaf9365c0c6fdfa57b7d2e7188
#
_cell.length_a   1.000
_cell.length_b   1.000
_cell.length_c   1.000
_cell.angle_alpha   90.00
_cell.angle_beta   90.00
_cell.angle_gamma   90.00
#
_symmetry.space_group_name_H-M   'P 1'
#
loop_
_entity.id
_entity.type
_entity.pdbx_description
1 polymer ?
#
loop_
_entity_poly.entity_id
_entity_poly.type
_entity_poly.pdbx_seq_one_letter_code
_entity_poly.pdbx_strand_id
1 'polypeptide(L)'
;MFGDNVLKTDSNEMELVDFRIFKKTENKVYEGIYGVNVAKVREIIKMPNLTELPGVPEYIEGIFDLRGVVIPVINLARWMNIIEPTEGVVIKPRVIIAEFSGILIGFIVHEAKRIRRISWKDIEPANFASGSGALDKGKITGVTRIENDEVLLILDLESIVEE
;
A
#
# COMPACT_ATOMS: atom_id res chain seq x y z
N MET A 1 0.94 -20.17 -7.05
CA MET A 1 0.54 -18.98 -6.32
C MET A 1 0.38 -17.81 -7.29
N PHE A 2 0.68 -16.60 -6.84
CA PHE A 2 0.53 -15.44 -7.70
C PHE A 2 1.41 -15.49 -8.93
N GLY A 3 2.63 -15.94 -8.79
CA GLY A 3 3.57 -15.96 -9.91
C GLY A 3 3.13 -16.80 -11.07
N ASP A 4 2.56 -17.96 -10.78
CA ASP A 4 2.12 -18.85 -11.86
C ASP A 4 0.99 -18.22 -12.67
N ASN A 5 0.08 -17.53 -11.99
CA ASN A 5 -1.02 -16.88 -12.69
C ASN A 5 -0.51 -15.72 -13.54
N VAL A 6 0.46 -14.98 -13.03
CA VAL A 6 1.03 -13.87 -13.77
C VAL A 6 1.68 -14.36 -15.06
N LEU A 7 2.36 -15.50 -15.00
CA LEU A 7 3.03 -16.05 -16.18
C LEU A 7 2.04 -16.52 -17.23
N LYS A 8 0.84 -16.90 -16.81
CA LYS A 8 -0.17 -17.42 -17.74
C LYS A 8 -1.11 -16.35 -18.25
N THR A 9 -1.17 -15.21 -17.56
CA THR A 9 -2.07 -14.15 -17.98
C THR A 9 -1.47 -13.41 -19.16
N ASP A 10 -2.32 -12.67 -19.80
CA ASP A 10 -1.92 -11.78 -20.86
C ASP A 10 -0.87 -10.82 -20.30
N SER A 11 0.26 -10.71 -21.01
CA SER A 11 1.31 -9.78 -20.60
C SER A 11 0.84 -8.34 -20.60
N ASN A 12 -0.37 -8.08 -21.08
CA ASN A 12 -0.94 -6.75 -21.14
C ASN A 12 -1.65 -6.34 -19.84
N GLU A 13 -1.62 -7.19 -18.82
CA GLU A 13 -2.32 -6.90 -17.57
C GLU A 13 -1.38 -6.92 -16.37
N MET A 14 -1.68 -6.05 -15.41
CA MET A 14 -1.03 -6.03 -14.11
C MET A 14 -2.06 -6.44 -13.06
N GLU A 15 -1.64 -7.25 -12.08
CA GLU A 15 -2.51 -7.58 -10.96
C GLU A 15 -2.10 -6.75 -9.75
N LEU A 16 -3.08 -6.09 -9.13
CA LEU A 16 -2.88 -5.20 -8.00
C LEU A 16 -3.65 -5.67 -6.79
N VAL A 17 -3.03 -5.55 -5.62
CA VAL A 17 -3.78 -5.62 -4.37
C VAL A 17 -4.40 -4.24 -4.16
N ASP A 18 -5.71 -4.20 -4.07
CA ASP A 18 -6.51 -2.98 -3.90
C ASP A 18 -6.70 -2.74 -2.41
N PHE A 19 -6.28 -1.57 -1.93
CA PHE A 19 -6.42 -1.27 -0.52
C PHE A 19 -6.81 0.19 -0.31
N ARG A 20 -7.21 0.51 0.93
CA ARG A 20 -7.71 1.84 1.28
C ARG A 20 -6.89 2.44 2.40
N ILE A 21 -6.70 3.76 2.33
CA ILE A 21 -6.19 4.55 3.44
C ILE A 21 -7.16 5.71 3.61
N PHE A 22 -7.72 5.85 4.80
CA PHE A 22 -8.70 6.88 5.09
C PHE A 22 -8.01 8.09 5.70
N LYS A 23 -8.45 9.27 5.28
CA LYS A 23 -7.87 10.52 5.71
C LYS A 23 -8.95 11.38 6.36
N LYS A 24 -8.63 11.91 7.54
CA LYS A 24 -9.51 12.84 8.22
C LYS A 24 -9.39 14.20 7.54
N THR A 25 -10.52 14.78 7.14
CA THR A 25 -10.60 16.13 6.66
C THR A 25 -11.43 16.94 7.65
N GLU A 26 -11.64 18.22 7.39
CA GLU A 26 -12.35 19.09 8.33
C GLU A 26 -13.71 18.54 8.75
N ASN A 27 -14.49 18.08 7.78
CA ASN A 27 -15.88 17.69 8.05
C ASN A 27 -16.21 16.26 7.68
N LYS A 28 -15.27 15.50 7.17
CA LYS A 28 -15.57 14.16 6.66
C LYS A 28 -14.33 13.30 6.59
N VAL A 29 -14.54 12.06 6.20
CA VAL A 29 -13.46 11.09 5.97
C VAL A 29 -13.30 10.94 4.46
N TYR A 30 -12.09 11.12 3.99
CA TYR A 30 -11.76 10.90 2.58
C TYR A 30 -11.18 9.49 2.43
N GLU A 31 -11.67 8.77 1.41
CA GLU A 31 -11.21 7.41 1.14
C GLU A 31 -10.20 7.43 0.00
N GLY A 32 -8.94 7.20 0.33
CA GLY A 32 -7.90 7.06 -0.68
C GLY A 32 -7.84 5.63 -1.20
N ILE A 33 -7.76 5.47 -2.51
CA ILE A 33 -7.77 4.17 -3.17
C ILE A 33 -6.39 3.92 -3.76
N TYR A 34 -5.76 2.83 -3.34
CA TYR A 34 -4.39 2.53 -3.72
C TYR A 34 -4.26 1.09 -4.18
N GLY A 35 -3.19 0.83 -4.90
CA GLY A 35 -2.87 -0.53 -5.30
C GLY A 35 -1.37 -0.77 -5.31
N VAL A 36 -0.98 -2.03 -5.08
CA VAL A 36 0.41 -2.44 -5.20
C VAL A 36 0.47 -3.70 -6.04
N ASN A 37 1.56 -3.85 -6.77
CA ASN A 37 1.76 -5.00 -7.66
C ASN A 37 1.79 -6.29 -6.82
N VAL A 38 0.93 -7.23 -7.19
CA VAL A 38 0.82 -8.53 -6.52
C VAL A 38 2.16 -9.25 -6.49
N ALA A 39 3.00 -9.04 -7.50
CA ALA A 39 4.30 -9.72 -7.58
C ALA A 39 5.22 -9.41 -6.40
N LYS A 40 4.98 -8.30 -5.70
CA LYS A 40 5.79 -7.91 -4.54
C LYS A 40 5.18 -8.35 -3.22
N VAL A 41 3.97 -8.91 -3.23
CA VAL A 41 3.24 -9.25 -2.02
C VAL A 41 3.40 -10.71 -1.68
N ARG A 42 3.82 -11.00 -0.44
CA ARG A 42 3.93 -12.37 0.04
C ARG A 42 2.63 -12.82 0.68
N GLU A 43 2.05 -12.00 1.55
CA GLU A 43 0.77 -12.32 2.15
C GLU A 43 0.18 -11.07 2.79
N ILE A 44 -1.09 -11.15 3.12
CA ILE A 44 -1.83 -10.08 3.79
C ILE A 44 -2.38 -10.68 5.07
N ILE A 45 -2.07 -10.06 6.20
CA ILE A 45 -2.45 -10.60 7.51
C ILE A 45 -3.23 -9.57 8.31
N LYS A 46 -3.91 -10.05 9.35
CA LYS A 46 -4.51 -9.16 10.33
C LYS A 46 -3.42 -8.48 11.14
N MET A 47 -3.77 -7.37 11.78
CA MET A 47 -2.81 -6.65 12.60
C MET A 47 -2.26 -7.54 13.71
N PRO A 48 -0.94 -7.74 13.74
CA PRO A 48 -0.31 -8.45 14.84
C PRO A 48 -0.02 -7.50 16.00
N ASN A 49 0.36 -8.05 17.13
CA ASN A 49 0.89 -7.24 18.21
C ASN A 49 2.31 -6.82 17.85
N LEU A 50 2.57 -5.53 17.90
CA LEU A 50 3.85 -4.98 17.50
C LEU A 50 4.68 -4.61 18.73
N THR A 51 5.98 -4.84 18.63
CA THR A 51 6.93 -4.36 19.61
C THR A 51 7.51 -3.04 19.08
N GLU A 52 7.35 -1.97 19.86
CA GLU A 52 7.85 -0.67 19.44
C GLU A 52 9.37 -0.62 19.51
N LEU A 53 9.97 0.13 18.58
CA LEU A 53 11.40 0.36 18.56
C LEU A 53 11.70 1.80 18.93
N PRO A 54 12.66 2.04 19.82
CA PRO A 54 13.05 3.43 20.12
C PRO A 54 13.96 3.96 19.02
N GLY A 55 13.91 5.26 18.81
CA GLY A 55 14.84 5.94 17.92
C GLY A 55 14.61 5.74 16.44
N VAL A 56 13.44 5.25 16.05
CA VAL A 56 13.11 5.09 14.62
C VAL A 56 12.12 6.17 14.20
N PRO A 57 11.98 6.43 12.90
CA PRO A 57 10.97 7.37 12.44
C PRO A 57 9.57 6.98 12.89
N GLU A 58 8.71 7.97 13.04
CA GLU A 58 7.37 7.75 13.58
C GLU A 58 6.53 6.82 12.74
N TYR A 59 6.77 6.75 11.43
CA TYR A 59 5.99 5.88 10.56
C TYR A 59 6.39 4.40 10.70
N ILE A 60 7.48 4.09 11.38
CA ILE A 60 7.80 2.70 11.70
C ILE A 60 7.06 2.36 12.98
N GLU A 61 6.02 1.55 12.83
CA GLU A 61 5.13 1.24 13.93
C GLU A 61 5.76 0.28 14.94
N GLY A 62 6.61 -0.61 14.47
CA GLY A 62 7.26 -1.59 15.31
C GLY A 62 7.69 -2.80 14.52
N ILE A 63 7.95 -3.89 15.24
CA ILE A 63 8.36 -5.16 14.63
C ILE A 63 7.51 -6.29 15.20
N PHE A 64 7.42 -7.39 14.47
CA PHE A 64 6.78 -8.59 14.99
C PHE A 64 7.45 -9.83 14.39
N ASP A 65 7.25 -10.96 15.05
CA ASP A 65 7.81 -12.24 14.61
C ASP A 65 6.77 -12.98 13.78
N LEU A 66 7.10 -13.28 12.53
CA LEU A 66 6.24 -14.06 11.67
C LEU A 66 6.95 -15.36 11.34
N ARG A 67 6.56 -16.43 12.03
CA ARG A 67 7.12 -17.77 11.81
C ARG A 67 8.65 -17.79 11.84
N GLY A 68 9.22 -17.10 12.83
CA GLY A 68 10.67 -17.08 13.03
C GLY A 68 11.41 -15.95 12.32
N VAL A 69 10.71 -15.12 11.57
CA VAL A 69 11.31 -13.99 10.89
C VAL A 69 10.80 -12.70 11.51
N VAL A 70 11.72 -11.84 11.95
CA VAL A 70 11.37 -10.54 12.51
C VAL A 70 11.10 -9.57 11.39
N ILE A 71 9.91 -9.00 11.36
CA ILE A 71 9.46 -8.14 10.26
C ILE A 71 9.19 -6.73 10.78
N PRO A 72 9.86 -5.70 10.22
CA PRO A 72 9.52 -4.31 10.54
C PRO A 72 8.23 -3.91 9.83
N VAL A 73 7.45 -3.04 10.47
CA VAL A 73 6.14 -2.64 9.95
C VAL A 73 6.07 -1.13 9.83
N ILE A 74 5.77 -0.69 8.62
CA ILE A 74 5.60 0.72 8.29
C ILE A 74 4.11 1.05 8.25
N ASN A 75 3.72 2.13 8.92
CA ASN A 75 2.37 2.65 8.82
C ASN A 75 2.30 3.59 7.62
N LEU A 76 1.67 3.14 6.54
CA LEU A 76 1.63 3.91 5.31
C LEU A 76 0.96 5.27 5.48
N ALA A 77 -0.11 5.34 6.26
CA ALA A 77 -0.79 6.62 6.49
C ALA A 77 0.17 7.63 7.12
N ARG A 78 0.93 7.20 8.10
CA ARG A 78 1.89 8.10 8.74
C ARG A 78 3.03 8.46 7.82
N TRP A 79 3.49 7.50 7.04
CA TRP A 79 4.55 7.77 6.06
C TRP A 79 4.10 8.84 5.06
N MET A 80 2.81 8.83 4.70
CA MET A 80 2.23 9.81 3.77
C MET A 80 1.84 11.11 4.46
N ASN A 81 2.03 11.22 5.78
CA ASN A 81 1.59 12.38 6.57
C ASN A 81 0.08 12.57 6.52
N ILE A 82 -0.64 11.46 6.51
CA ILE A 82 -2.10 11.47 6.50
C ILE A 82 -2.57 11.45 7.95
N ILE A 83 -3.52 12.32 8.27
CA ILE A 83 -4.16 12.31 9.59
C ILE A 83 -5.25 11.25 9.55
N GLU A 84 -5.08 10.23 10.38
CA GLU A 84 -5.99 9.10 10.40
C GLU A 84 -7.27 9.47 11.14
N PRO A 85 -8.45 9.05 10.63
CA PRO A 85 -9.71 9.34 11.30
C PRO A 85 -9.84 8.49 12.57
N THR A 86 -10.51 9.07 13.59
CA THR A 86 -10.81 8.36 14.82
C THR A 86 -12.30 8.05 14.92
N GLU A 87 -13.10 8.59 14.01
CA GLU A 87 -14.53 8.33 13.97
C GLU A 87 -15.02 8.52 12.54
N GLY A 88 -16.24 8.09 12.27
CA GLY A 88 -16.85 8.24 10.96
C GLY A 88 -16.52 7.13 9.99
N VAL A 89 -15.67 6.20 10.36
CA VAL A 89 -15.36 5.03 9.54
C VAL A 89 -14.86 3.92 10.47
N VAL A 90 -15.19 2.68 10.09
CA VAL A 90 -14.68 1.51 10.81
C VAL A 90 -13.42 1.05 10.07
N ILE A 91 -12.28 1.16 10.74
CA ILE A 91 -11.01 0.74 10.15
C ILE A 91 -10.76 -0.70 10.53
N LYS A 92 -10.51 -1.53 9.50
CA LYS A 92 -10.17 -2.95 9.68
C LYS A 92 -8.76 -3.14 9.15
N PRO A 93 -7.75 -2.76 9.93
CA PRO A 93 -6.39 -2.70 9.41
C PRO A 93 -5.86 -4.07 9.04
N ARG A 94 -5.00 -4.06 8.05
CA ARG A 94 -4.29 -5.24 7.59
C ARG A 94 -2.82 -4.87 7.39
N VAL A 95 -1.96 -5.86 7.45
CA VAL A 95 -0.56 -5.66 7.12
C VAL A 95 -0.27 -6.41 5.83
N ILE A 96 0.19 -5.67 4.84
CA ILE A 96 0.64 -6.25 3.57
C ILE A 96 2.11 -6.58 3.75
N ILE A 97 2.44 -7.86 3.71
CA ILE A 97 3.83 -8.32 3.81
C ILE A 97 4.41 -8.34 2.41
N ALA A 98 5.39 -7.49 2.17
CA ALA A 98 6.05 -7.40 0.89
C ALA A 98 7.47 -7.93 0.97
N GLU A 99 7.98 -8.39 -0.16
CA GLU A 99 9.34 -8.91 -0.22
C GLU A 99 10.14 -8.17 -1.28
N PHE A 100 11.30 -7.66 -0.88
CA PHE A 100 12.22 -6.96 -1.78
C PHE A 100 13.60 -7.53 -1.58
N SER A 101 14.13 -8.23 -2.59
CA SER A 101 15.48 -8.81 -2.53
C SER A 101 15.68 -9.68 -1.28
N GLY A 102 14.68 -10.47 -0.96
CA GLY A 102 14.77 -11.40 0.18
C GLY A 102 14.43 -10.79 1.53
N ILE A 103 14.16 -9.49 1.58
CA ILE A 103 13.83 -8.81 2.84
C ILE A 103 12.31 -8.63 2.91
N LEU A 104 11.75 -8.99 4.06
CA LEU A 104 10.30 -8.86 4.28
C LEU A 104 10.01 -7.61 5.10
N ILE A 105 9.03 -6.84 4.63
CA ILE A 105 8.60 -5.62 5.31
C ILE A 105 7.08 -5.59 5.28
N GLY A 106 6.48 -5.21 6.40
CA GLY A 106 5.03 -5.08 6.48
C GLY A 106 4.59 -3.62 6.32
N PHE A 107 3.43 -3.44 5.70
CA PHE A 107 2.85 -2.12 5.50
C PHE A 107 1.42 -2.13 6.01
N ILE A 108 1.13 -1.27 6.98
CA ILE A 108 -0.22 -1.16 7.53
C ILE A 108 -1.08 -0.35 6.58
N VAL A 109 -2.21 -0.94 6.20
CA VAL A 109 -3.24 -0.25 5.42
C VAL A 109 -4.54 -0.31 6.22
N HIS A 110 -5.45 0.61 5.94
CA HIS A 110 -6.69 0.69 6.71
C HIS A 110 -7.72 -0.36 6.30
N GLU A 111 -7.62 -0.85 5.06
CA GLU A 111 -8.51 -1.90 4.60
C GLU A 111 -7.92 -2.52 3.33
N ALA A 112 -7.89 -3.85 3.25
CA ALA A 112 -7.50 -4.55 2.03
C ALA A 112 -8.78 -5.04 1.35
N LYS A 113 -8.91 -4.79 0.05
CA LYS A 113 -10.14 -5.13 -0.67
C LYS A 113 -10.02 -6.42 -1.45
N ARG A 114 -9.37 -6.37 -2.60
CA ARG A 114 -9.32 -7.51 -3.50
C ARG A 114 -8.16 -7.36 -4.47
N ILE A 115 -7.96 -8.39 -5.28
CA ILE A 115 -6.98 -8.32 -6.36
C ILE A 115 -7.69 -7.84 -7.61
N ARG A 116 -7.13 -6.81 -8.25
CA ARG A 116 -7.67 -6.25 -9.49
C ARG A 116 -6.72 -6.54 -10.62
N ARG A 117 -7.28 -6.81 -11.79
CA ARG A 117 -6.52 -6.90 -13.01
C ARG A 117 -6.73 -5.61 -13.79
N ILE A 118 -5.64 -4.96 -14.14
CA ILE A 118 -5.68 -3.68 -14.86
C ILE A 118 -4.85 -3.83 -16.12
N SER A 119 -5.42 -3.43 -17.25
CA SER A 119 -4.66 -3.46 -18.51
C SER A 119 -3.60 -2.37 -18.45
N TRP A 120 -2.39 -2.70 -18.91
CA TRP A 120 -1.31 -1.72 -18.96
C TRP A 120 -1.68 -0.47 -19.73
N LYS A 121 -2.50 -0.60 -20.76
CA LYS A 121 -2.92 0.55 -21.57
C LYS A 121 -3.83 1.50 -20.82
N ASP A 122 -4.43 1.06 -19.71
CA ASP A 122 -5.32 1.88 -18.91
C ASP A 122 -4.60 2.55 -17.75
N ILE A 123 -3.30 2.34 -17.64
CA ILE A 123 -2.50 2.95 -16.57
C ILE A 123 -1.81 4.18 -17.13
N GLU A 124 -2.08 5.32 -16.50
CA GLU A 124 -1.46 6.58 -16.87
C GLU A 124 -0.28 6.85 -15.95
N PRO A 125 0.80 7.41 -16.49
CA PRO A 125 1.94 7.73 -15.62
C PRO A 125 1.59 8.84 -14.63
N ALA A 126 2.21 8.80 -13.46
CA ALA A 126 1.93 9.76 -12.40
C ALA A 126 2.88 10.94 -12.51
N ASN A 127 2.80 11.69 -13.61
CA ASN A 127 3.66 12.83 -13.82
C ASN A 127 2.88 14.14 -13.90
N PHE A 128 1.65 14.13 -13.42
CA PHE A 128 0.74 15.25 -13.61
C PHE A 128 0.80 16.29 -12.48
N ALA A 129 1.47 15.97 -11.38
CA ALA A 129 1.54 16.89 -10.26
C ALA A 129 2.85 16.71 -9.52
N SER A 130 3.33 17.77 -8.93
CA SER A 130 4.49 17.75 -8.08
C SER A 130 4.16 18.58 -6.84
N GLY A 131 4.95 18.42 -5.82
CA GLY A 131 4.74 19.18 -4.60
C GLY A 131 3.76 18.53 -3.62
N SER A 132 3.45 17.25 -3.80
CA SER A 132 2.49 16.59 -2.91
C SER A 132 2.99 15.23 -2.46
N GLY A 133 3.82 15.24 -1.44
CA GLY A 133 4.15 14.03 -0.69
C GLY A 133 4.68 12.89 -1.54
N ALA A 134 3.92 11.81 -1.63
CA ALA A 134 4.36 10.61 -2.32
C ALA A 134 4.62 10.83 -3.80
N LEU A 135 3.89 11.77 -4.43
CA LEU A 135 4.11 12.11 -5.83
C LEU A 135 5.47 12.75 -6.04
N ASP A 136 5.83 13.65 -5.14
CA ASP A 136 7.13 14.32 -5.20
C ASP A 136 8.28 13.35 -5.11
N LYS A 137 8.10 12.30 -4.32
CA LYS A 137 9.15 11.32 -4.08
C LYS A 137 9.18 10.21 -5.12
N GLY A 138 8.29 10.27 -6.13
CA GLY A 138 8.20 9.25 -7.15
C GLY A 138 7.68 7.92 -6.65
N LYS A 139 6.92 7.92 -5.55
CA LYS A 139 6.42 6.67 -4.96
C LYS A 139 5.13 6.22 -5.61
N ILE A 140 4.42 7.11 -6.28
CA ILE A 140 3.25 6.77 -7.07
C ILE A 140 3.71 6.62 -8.51
N THR A 141 3.57 5.41 -9.05
CA THR A 141 4.10 5.10 -10.37
C THR A 141 3.04 5.16 -11.47
N GLY A 142 1.77 5.15 -11.09
CA GLY A 142 0.72 5.19 -12.09
C GLY A 142 -0.63 5.47 -11.47
N VAL A 143 -1.58 5.75 -12.35
CA VAL A 143 -2.95 6.07 -11.98
C VAL A 143 -3.87 5.33 -12.92
N THR A 144 -4.94 4.76 -12.40
CA THR A 144 -5.92 4.12 -13.25
C THR A 144 -7.33 4.44 -12.75
N ARG A 145 -8.27 4.49 -13.68
CA ARG A 145 -9.67 4.67 -13.33
C ARG A 145 -10.28 3.31 -13.04
N ILE A 146 -11.11 3.29 -12.02
CA ILE A 146 -11.86 2.11 -11.65
C ILE A 146 -13.34 2.45 -11.69
N GLU A 147 -14.21 1.53 -11.21
CA GLU A 147 -15.64 1.76 -11.28
C GLU A 147 -16.06 3.05 -10.57
N ASN A 148 -17.17 3.62 -11.00
CA ASN A 148 -17.75 4.86 -10.45
C ASN A 148 -16.85 6.08 -10.66
N ASP A 149 -16.02 6.05 -11.71
CA ASP A 149 -15.08 7.13 -12.04
C ASP A 149 -14.10 7.41 -10.91
N GLU A 150 -13.92 6.48 -10.00
CA GLU A 150 -12.91 6.63 -8.97
C GLU A 150 -11.52 6.35 -9.52
N VAL A 151 -10.51 6.89 -8.85
CA VAL A 151 -9.14 6.80 -9.30
C VAL A 151 -8.33 6.02 -8.27
N LEU A 152 -7.59 5.02 -8.76
CA LEU A 152 -6.70 4.22 -7.94
C LEU A 152 -5.26 4.65 -8.24
N LEU A 153 -4.49 4.89 -7.18
CA LEU A 153 -3.09 5.28 -7.28
C LEU A 153 -2.21 4.06 -7.03
N ILE A 154 -1.30 3.79 -7.96
CA ILE A 154 -0.41 2.64 -7.86
C ILE A 154 0.86 3.05 -7.14
N LEU A 155 1.15 2.39 -6.03
CA LEU A 155 2.31 2.68 -5.19
C LEU A 155 3.45 1.72 -5.48
N ASP A 156 4.66 2.25 -5.39
CA ASP A 156 5.88 1.43 -5.44
C ASP A 156 6.40 1.33 -4.01
N LEU A 157 6.05 0.23 -3.34
CA LEU A 157 6.45 0.04 -1.94
C LEU A 157 7.95 -0.08 -1.77
N GLU A 158 8.63 -0.65 -2.75
CA GLU A 158 10.08 -0.79 -2.67
C GLU A 158 10.76 0.57 -2.59
N SER A 159 10.26 1.55 -3.33
CA SER A 159 10.81 2.90 -3.28
C SER A 159 10.66 3.53 -1.90
N ILE A 160 9.60 3.16 -1.18
CA ILE A 160 9.37 3.71 0.15
C ILE A 160 10.47 3.28 1.11
N VAL A 161 10.89 2.02 1.04
CA VAL A 161 11.89 1.51 1.98
C VAL A 161 13.30 1.90 1.60
N GLU A 162 13.50 2.35 0.38
CA GLU A 162 14.82 2.78 -0.07
C GLU A 162 15.15 4.21 0.34
N GLU A 163 14.24 4.89 0.97
CA GLU A 163 14.45 6.25 1.41
C GLU A 163 15.45 6.38 2.54
#